data_4d02ee263ff61ff75c41aec55e309789
#
_entry.id   4d02ee263ff61ff75c41aec55e309789
#
_cell.length_a   1.000
_cell.length_b   1.000
_cell.length_c   1.000
_cell.angle_alpha   90.00
_cell.angle_beta   90.00
_cell.angle_gamma   90.00
#
_symmetry.space_group_name_H-M   'P 1'
#
loop_
_entity.id
_entity.type
_entity.pdbx_description
1 polymer ?
#
loop_
_entity_poly.entity_id
_entity_poly.type
_entity_poly.pdbx_seq_one_letter_code
_entity_poly.pdbx_strand_id
1 'polypeptide(L)'
;VTYDSASRLYPGSETPAVDQLNLEIQDGEFLVVVGPSGCGKSTALRMLAGLEEVTSGRILIGDRDVTHIAPKDRDIAMVFQNYALYPHMSVAENMGFALKIKGTPKDEIAKRVEEAAKILDLEQYLERKPKALSGGQRQRVAMGRAIVRQPQVFLMDEPLSNLDAKLRVSTRTQIASLQRRLGITTLYVTHDQIEAMTMGDRVAVLKDGLLQQVDSPLNLYETPGNVFVAGFIGSPAMNIGEFVLEGNEAKAPMGSLTLPDAVANTARPDGKIHVGFRPEGLELATENSENSFPVDVDIVEELGSDAFVYGEPAAPDNVMRSANIIARIDPHQAPRKGEKIWLRPK
;
A
#
# COMPACT_ATOMS: atom_id res chain seq x y z
N VAL A 1 11.03 -5.91 14.19
CA VAL A 1 10.08 -7.04 14.12
C VAL A 1 10.48 -7.96 12.98
N THR A 2 10.43 -9.27 13.20
CA THR A 2 10.85 -10.25 12.18
C THR A 2 9.78 -11.33 12.00
N TYR A 3 9.33 -11.51 10.78
CA TYR A 3 8.64 -12.72 10.34
C TYR A 3 9.70 -13.64 9.72
N ASP A 4 9.85 -14.83 10.27
CA ASP A 4 10.80 -15.85 9.81
C ASP A 4 10.01 -17.05 9.30
N SER A 5 9.84 -17.11 7.98
CA SER A 5 9.07 -18.13 7.25
C SER A 5 7.66 -18.36 7.83
N ALA A 6 7.05 -17.27 8.32
CA ALA A 6 5.77 -17.33 9.02
C ALA A 6 4.62 -17.62 8.06
N SER A 7 3.83 -18.66 8.37
CA SER A 7 2.69 -19.06 7.54
C SER A 7 1.41 -19.21 8.36
N ARG A 8 0.28 -18.93 7.71
CA ARG A 8 -1.06 -19.20 8.24
C ARG A 8 -1.88 -19.99 7.24
N LEU A 9 -2.20 -21.21 7.61
CA LEU A 9 -3.16 -22.08 6.91
C LEU A 9 -4.42 -22.21 7.75
N TYR A 10 -5.56 -21.83 7.21
CA TYR A 10 -6.84 -22.01 7.90
C TYR A 10 -7.33 -23.45 7.78
N PRO A 11 -8.01 -23.99 8.81
CA PRO A 11 -8.61 -25.31 8.73
C PRO A 11 -9.55 -25.44 7.54
N GLY A 12 -9.34 -26.47 6.71
CA GLY A 12 -10.15 -26.73 5.51
C GLY A 12 -9.73 -25.93 4.27
N SER A 13 -8.71 -25.10 4.34
CA SER A 13 -8.11 -24.45 3.18
C SER A 13 -6.94 -25.27 2.64
N GLU A 14 -6.83 -25.38 1.32
CA GLU A 14 -5.67 -26.00 0.65
C GLU A 14 -4.50 -25.04 0.48
N THR A 15 -4.77 -23.74 0.47
CA THR A 15 -3.76 -22.69 0.27
C THR A 15 -3.60 -21.84 1.53
N PRO A 16 -2.36 -21.50 1.92
CA PRO A 16 -2.11 -20.60 3.03
C PRO A 16 -2.64 -19.18 2.73
N ALA A 17 -3.22 -18.53 3.73
CA ALA A 17 -3.57 -17.11 3.64
C ALA A 17 -2.32 -16.21 3.72
N VAL A 18 -1.27 -16.67 4.40
CA VAL A 18 0.09 -16.13 4.40
C VAL A 18 1.02 -17.32 4.28
N ASP A 19 1.92 -17.29 3.31
CA ASP A 19 2.83 -18.40 3.00
C ASP A 19 4.29 -17.98 3.12
N GLN A 20 5.01 -18.61 4.04
CA GLN A 20 6.45 -18.43 4.28
C GLN A 20 6.90 -16.97 4.25
N LEU A 21 6.15 -16.10 4.92
CA LEU A 21 6.46 -14.68 4.97
C LEU A 21 7.81 -14.47 5.67
N ASN A 22 8.77 -13.94 4.92
CA ASN A 22 10.06 -13.47 5.41
C ASN A 22 10.09 -11.95 5.28
N LEU A 23 9.96 -11.25 6.41
CA LEU A 23 9.86 -9.80 6.43
C LEU A 23 10.50 -9.27 7.71
N GLU A 24 11.44 -8.36 7.56
CA GLU A 24 12.06 -7.64 8.66
C GLU A 24 11.61 -6.17 8.65
N ILE A 25 11.15 -5.69 9.80
CA ILE A 25 10.76 -4.30 10.04
C ILE A 25 11.78 -3.73 11.02
N GLN A 26 12.47 -2.68 10.60
CA GLN A 26 13.51 -2.04 11.40
C GLN A 26 12.91 -1.31 12.61
N ASP A 27 13.72 -1.04 13.62
CA ASP A 27 13.26 -0.29 14.78
C ASP A 27 12.92 1.16 14.40
N GLY A 28 11.75 1.63 14.82
CA GLY A 28 11.22 2.95 14.45
C GLY A 28 10.72 3.09 13.01
N GLU A 29 10.79 2.03 12.18
CA GLU A 29 10.33 2.04 10.79
C GLU A 29 8.81 2.11 10.68
N PHE A 30 8.33 2.84 9.67
CA PHE A 30 6.95 2.81 9.21
C PHE A 30 6.82 1.92 7.97
N LEU A 31 6.53 0.64 8.16
CA LEU A 31 6.30 -0.31 7.07
C LEU A 31 4.82 -0.35 6.69
N VAL A 32 4.53 -0.16 5.42
CA VAL A 32 3.17 -0.31 4.88
C VAL A 32 3.06 -1.61 4.10
N VAL A 33 1.99 -2.37 4.34
CA VAL A 33 1.66 -3.59 3.58
C VAL A 33 0.48 -3.32 2.66
N VAL A 34 0.69 -3.57 1.37
CA VAL A 34 -0.33 -3.41 0.32
C VAL A 34 -0.50 -4.67 -0.50
N GLY A 35 -1.59 -4.76 -1.22
CA GLY A 35 -1.90 -5.85 -2.14
C GLY A 35 -3.40 -5.94 -2.41
N PRO A 36 -3.82 -6.79 -3.34
CA PRO A 36 -5.23 -7.04 -3.66
C PRO A 36 -6.03 -7.48 -2.44
N SER A 37 -7.36 -7.38 -2.52
CA SER A 37 -8.25 -7.92 -1.49
C SER A 37 -8.02 -9.43 -1.32
N GLY A 38 -7.96 -9.89 -0.07
CA GLY A 38 -7.77 -11.31 0.24
C GLY A 38 -6.33 -11.84 0.13
N CYS A 39 -5.33 -11.01 -0.19
CA CYS A 39 -3.94 -11.46 -0.35
C CYS A 39 -3.17 -11.72 0.97
N GLY A 40 -3.81 -11.66 2.15
CA GLY A 40 -3.18 -12.00 3.43
C GLY A 40 -2.70 -10.83 4.29
N LYS A 41 -2.88 -9.55 3.89
CA LYS A 41 -2.40 -8.36 4.63
C LYS A 41 -2.86 -8.32 6.09
N SER A 42 -4.18 -8.31 6.30
CA SER A 42 -4.75 -8.27 7.65
C SER A 42 -4.45 -9.55 8.44
N THR A 43 -4.31 -10.69 7.75
CA THR A 43 -3.87 -11.94 8.38
C THR A 43 -2.45 -11.81 8.91
N ALA A 44 -1.50 -11.31 8.12
CA ALA A 44 -0.11 -11.09 8.54
C ALA A 44 -0.05 -10.14 9.75
N LEU A 45 -0.80 -9.03 9.72
CA LEU A 45 -0.88 -8.09 10.84
C LEU A 45 -1.47 -8.75 12.09
N ARG A 46 -2.54 -9.54 11.96
CA ARG A 46 -3.18 -10.25 13.08
C ARG A 46 -2.32 -11.38 13.64
N MET A 47 -1.48 -12.03 12.83
CA MET A 47 -0.46 -12.97 13.30
C MET A 47 0.54 -12.27 14.23
N LEU A 48 1.03 -11.08 13.88
CA LEU A 48 1.89 -10.27 14.75
C LEU A 48 1.16 -9.82 16.01
N ALA A 49 -0.12 -9.49 15.90
CA ALA A 49 -0.95 -9.13 17.05
C ALA A 49 -1.25 -10.32 17.99
N GLY A 50 -1.04 -11.56 17.55
CA GLY A 50 -1.46 -12.78 18.26
C GLY A 50 -2.95 -13.04 18.23
N LEU A 51 -3.65 -12.41 17.29
CA LEU A 51 -5.10 -12.61 17.04
C LEU A 51 -5.35 -13.72 16.03
N GLU A 52 -4.33 -14.11 15.27
CA GLU A 52 -4.30 -15.27 14.39
C GLU A 52 -3.10 -16.14 14.75
N GLU A 53 -3.29 -17.45 14.69
CA GLU A 53 -2.24 -18.43 14.97
C GLU A 53 -1.23 -18.48 13.81
N VAL A 54 0.02 -18.66 14.14
CA VAL A 54 1.08 -19.01 13.19
C VAL A 54 1.10 -20.53 13.03
N THR A 55 0.82 -21.02 11.82
CA THR A 55 0.77 -22.46 11.55
C THR A 55 2.17 -23.06 11.45
N SER A 56 3.13 -22.31 10.86
CA SER A 56 4.53 -22.66 10.77
C SER A 56 5.41 -21.42 10.70
N GLY A 57 6.70 -21.56 10.96
CA GLY A 57 7.61 -20.44 11.11
C GLY A 57 7.46 -19.74 12.45
N ARG A 58 7.96 -18.52 12.57
CA ARG A 58 7.93 -17.75 13.82
C ARG A 58 7.87 -16.25 13.60
N ILE A 59 7.49 -15.53 14.67
CA ILE A 59 7.45 -14.06 14.69
C ILE A 59 8.21 -13.59 15.95
N LEU A 60 9.10 -12.61 15.74
CA LEU A 60 9.89 -12.00 16.80
C LEU A 60 9.60 -10.50 16.92
N ILE A 61 9.62 -10.00 18.16
CA ILE A 61 9.66 -8.56 18.49
C ILE A 61 10.97 -8.33 19.24
N GLY A 62 11.90 -7.61 18.62
CA GLY A 62 13.30 -7.63 19.04
C GLY A 62 13.85 -9.06 19.00
N ASP A 63 14.51 -9.48 20.08
CA ASP A 63 15.04 -10.84 20.22
C ASP A 63 14.01 -11.85 20.79
N ARG A 64 12.80 -11.37 21.13
CA ARG A 64 11.78 -12.17 21.79
C ARG A 64 10.91 -12.87 20.76
N ASP A 65 10.87 -14.20 20.78
CA ASP A 65 9.89 -14.99 20.05
C ASP A 65 8.49 -14.81 20.67
N VAL A 66 7.56 -14.27 19.87
CA VAL A 66 6.18 -14.00 20.27
C VAL A 66 5.17 -14.91 19.60
N THR A 67 5.61 -15.90 18.83
CA THR A 67 4.79 -16.76 17.99
C THR A 67 3.56 -17.32 18.73
N HIS A 68 3.76 -17.82 19.96
CA HIS A 68 2.71 -18.40 20.80
C HIS A 68 2.34 -17.56 22.02
N ILE A 69 2.82 -16.31 22.07
CA ILE A 69 2.50 -15.40 23.18
C ILE A 69 1.11 -14.79 22.97
N ALA A 70 0.32 -14.73 24.03
CA ALA A 70 -1.01 -14.12 23.99
C ALA A 70 -0.93 -12.62 23.65
N PRO A 71 -1.91 -12.03 22.95
CA PRO A 71 -1.90 -10.63 22.51
C PRO A 71 -1.58 -9.62 23.63
N LYS A 72 -2.13 -9.84 24.83
CA LYS A 72 -1.95 -8.97 26.00
C LYS A 72 -0.49 -8.87 26.46
N ASP A 73 0.34 -9.86 26.14
CA ASP A 73 1.71 -10.01 26.63
C ASP A 73 2.76 -9.70 25.53
N ARG A 74 2.34 -9.24 24.33
CA ARG A 74 3.23 -8.94 23.19
C ARG A 74 3.80 -7.53 23.17
N ASP A 75 3.38 -6.64 24.07
CA ASP A 75 3.75 -5.22 24.09
C ASP A 75 3.49 -4.48 22.76
N ILE A 76 2.33 -4.72 22.21
CA ILE A 76 1.81 -4.10 20.98
C ILE A 76 0.56 -3.26 21.26
N ALA A 77 0.26 -2.33 20.40
CA ALA A 77 -1.04 -1.67 20.35
C ALA A 77 -1.60 -1.71 18.93
N MET A 78 -2.91 -1.94 18.81
CA MET A 78 -3.59 -2.08 17.53
C MET A 78 -4.71 -1.07 17.37
N VAL A 79 -4.76 -0.43 16.21
CA VAL A 79 -5.87 0.40 15.75
C VAL A 79 -6.63 -0.38 14.69
N PHE A 80 -7.90 -0.65 14.96
CA PHE A 80 -8.78 -1.41 14.08
C PHE A 80 -9.48 -0.50 13.07
N GLN A 81 -9.90 -1.05 11.95
CA GLN A 81 -10.64 -0.37 10.88
C GLN A 81 -11.91 0.34 11.38
N ASN A 82 -12.62 -0.21 12.35
CA ASN A 82 -13.82 0.35 12.95
C ASN A 82 -13.56 1.17 14.22
N TYR A 83 -12.28 1.48 14.51
CA TYR A 83 -11.78 2.18 15.71
C TYR A 83 -12.06 1.48 17.04
N ALA A 84 -13.04 0.60 17.14
CA ALA A 84 -13.42 -0.19 18.32
C ALA A 84 -13.54 0.66 19.62
N LEU A 85 -14.09 1.89 19.52
CA LEU A 85 -14.28 2.74 20.68
C LEU A 85 -15.46 2.27 21.53
N TYR A 86 -15.34 2.41 22.86
CA TYR A 86 -16.42 2.15 23.79
C TYR A 86 -17.43 3.31 23.76
N PRO A 87 -18.66 3.11 23.24
CA PRO A 87 -19.57 4.21 22.94
C PRO A 87 -20.13 4.90 24.19
N HIS A 88 -20.13 4.22 25.33
CA HIS A 88 -20.63 4.72 26.61
C HIS A 88 -19.57 5.50 27.42
N MET A 89 -18.29 5.36 27.06
CA MET A 89 -17.16 6.03 27.71
C MET A 89 -16.85 7.37 27.03
N SER A 90 -16.34 8.33 27.80
CA SER A 90 -15.76 9.57 27.27
C SER A 90 -14.48 9.31 26.49
N VAL A 91 -13.95 10.33 25.81
CA VAL A 91 -12.63 10.26 25.15
C VAL A 91 -11.53 9.91 26.15
N ALA A 92 -11.48 10.62 27.28
CA ALA A 92 -10.50 10.36 28.35
C ALA A 92 -10.59 8.93 28.88
N GLU A 93 -11.80 8.45 29.14
CA GLU A 93 -12.04 7.08 29.62
C GLU A 93 -11.65 6.03 28.56
N ASN A 94 -11.97 6.26 27.28
CA ASN A 94 -11.52 5.40 26.20
C ASN A 94 -10.00 5.29 26.15
N MET A 95 -9.29 6.42 26.21
CA MET A 95 -7.84 6.46 26.16
C MET A 95 -7.19 5.76 27.37
N GLY A 96 -7.69 6.05 28.59
CA GLY A 96 -7.15 5.52 29.84
C GLY A 96 -7.54 4.07 30.18
N PHE A 97 -8.50 3.48 29.48
CA PHE A 97 -9.13 2.21 29.86
C PHE A 97 -8.13 1.05 30.03
N ALA A 98 -7.21 0.90 29.07
CA ALA A 98 -6.20 -0.17 29.13
C ALA A 98 -5.27 -0.03 30.33
N LEU A 99 -4.89 1.18 30.70
CA LEU A 99 -4.07 1.46 31.88
C LEU A 99 -4.84 1.18 33.17
N LYS A 100 -6.13 1.51 33.20
CA LYS A 100 -7.01 1.21 34.34
C LYS A 100 -7.11 -0.30 34.61
N ILE A 101 -7.27 -1.12 33.53
CA ILE A 101 -7.28 -2.57 33.68
C ILE A 101 -5.95 -3.13 34.20
N LYS A 102 -4.83 -2.53 33.81
CA LYS A 102 -3.50 -2.89 34.32
C LYS A 102 -3.26 -2.47 35.78
N GLY A 103 -4.20 -1.76 36.42
CA GLY A 103 -4.07 -1.27 37.79
C GLY A 103 -3.17 -0.05 37.93
N THR A 104 -2.91 0.70 36.85
CA THR A 104 -2.12 1.94 36.90
C THR A 104 -2.81 2.97 37.79
N PRO A 105 -2.06 3.73 38.64
CA PRO A 105 -2.60 4.78 39.49
C PRO A 105 -3.38 5.84 38.68
N LYS A 106 -4.45 6.39 39.26
CA LYS A 106 -5.33 7.36 38.56
C LYS A 106 -4.58 8.61 38.09
N ASP A 107 -3.66 9.12 38.90
CA ASP A 107 -2.89 10.32 38.57
C ASP A 107 -1.96 10.07 37.37
N GLU A 108 -1.35 8.89 37.28
CA GLU A 108 -0.53 8.49 36.16
C GLU A 108 -1.38 8.30 34.88
N ILE A 109 -2.58 7.72 35.01
CA ILE A 109 -3.53 7.60 33.88
C ILE A 109 -3.89 9.01 33.37
N ALA A 110 -4.27 9.92 34.26
CA ALA A 110 -4.65 11.28 33.90
C ALA A 110 -3.52 12.00 33.15
N LYS A 111 -2.30 11.89 33.66
CA LYS A 111 -1.10 12.48 33.05
C LYS A 111 -0.85 11.94 31.64
N ARG A 112 -0.85 10.62 31.46
CA ARG A 112 -0.61 10.00 30.13
C ARG A 112 -1.72 10.30 29.14
N VAL A 113 -2.97 10.36 29.59
CA VAL A 113 -4.11 10.74 28.75
C VAL A 113 -3.99 12.20 28.31
N GLU A 114 -3.62 13.11 29.22
CA GLU A 114 -3.40 14.52 28.87
C GLU A 114 -2.24 14.71 27.88
N GLU A 115 -1.12 14.04 28.09
CA GLU A 115 0.03 14.05 27.18
C GLU A 115 -0.37 13.55 25.77
N ALA A 116 -1.07 12.42 25.69
CA ALA A 116 -1.54 11.88 24.44
C ALA A 116 -2.61 12.78 23.77
N ALA A 117 -3.48 13.40 24.55
CA ALA A 117 -4.46 14.34 24.04
C ALA A 117 -3.82 15.58 23.40
N LYS A 118 -2.78 16.13 24.02
CA LYS A 118 -1.97 17.23 23.45
C LYS A 118 -1.31 16.85 22.13
N ILE A 119 -0.76 15.63 22.07
CA ILE A 119 -0.13 15.10 20.84
C ILE A 119 -1.14 15.00 19.69
N LEU A 120 -2.41 14.72 20.01
CA LEU A 120 -3.47 14.39 19.05
C LEU A 120 -4.49 15.53 18.85
N ASP A 121 -4.30 16.71 19.46
CA ASP A 121 -5.25 17.84 19.45
C ASP A 121 -6.64 17.41 19.91
N LEU A 122 -6.72 16.66 21.02
CA LEU A 122 -7.96 16.12 21.59
C LEU A 122 -8.34 16.75 22.94
N GLU A 123 -7.57 17.71 23.47
CA GLU A 123 -7.75 18.30 24.81
C GLU A 123 -9.18 18.79 25.04
N GLN A 124 -9.74 19.52 24.07
CA GLN A 124 -11.09 20.06 24.15
C GLN A 124 -12.21 19.02 24.01
N TYR A 125 -11.86 17.77 23.71
CA TYR A 125 -12.83 16.68 23.45
C TYR A 125 -12.82 15.62 24.54
N LEU A 126 -11.95 15.71 25.56
CA LEU A 126 -11.73 14.67 26.57
C LEU A 126 -13.00 14.18 27.26
N GLU A 127 -13.96 15.10 27.52
CA GLU A 127 -15.24 14.80 28.17
C GLU A 127 -16.34 14.34 27.19
N ARG A 128 -16.09 14.41 25.87
CA ARG A 128 -17.10 14.01 24.90
C ARG A 128 -17.15 12.49 24.73
N LYS A 129 -18.32 12.00 24.29
CA LYS A 129 -18.51 10.59 23.90
C LYS A 129 -18.30 10.41 22.40
N PRO A 130 -17.95 9.21 21.91
CA PRO A 130 -17.68 8.92 20.50
C PRO A 130 -18.76 9.40 19.52
N LYS A 131 -20.04 9.37 19.90
CA LYS A 131 -21.17 9.81 19.07
C LYS A 131 -21.12 11.32 18.75
N ALA A 132 -20.44 12.11 19.57
CA ALA A 132 -20.31 13.56 19.41
C ALA A 132 -19.02 13.97 18.69
N LEU A 133 -18.34 13.03 18.05
CA LEU A 133 -17.06 13.21 17.36
C LEU A 133 -17.19 12.98 15.86
N SER A 134 -16.40 13.71 15.07
CA SER A 134 -16.22 13.41 13.64
C SER A 134 -15.44 12.09 13.43
N GLY A 135 -15.43 11.56 12.19
CA GLY A 135 -14.67 10.36 11.84
C GLY A 135 -13.20 10.49 12.20
N GLY A 136 -12.54 11.58 11.81
CA GLY A 136 -11.14 11.83 12.13
C GLY A 136 -10.86 12.01 13.62
N GLN A 137 -11.80 12.62 14.38
CA GLN A 137 -11.68 12.70 15.83
C GLN A 137 -11.76 11.31 16.47
N ARG A 138 -12.72 10.47 16.05
CA ARG A 138 -12.81 9.07 16.54
C ARG A 138 -11.53 8.29 16.25
N GLN A 139 -10.96 8.45 15.08
CA GLN A 139 -9.69 7.81 14.73
C GLN A 139 -8.56 8.30 15.65
N ARG A 140 -8.41 9.60 15.88
CA ARG A 140 -7.40 10.13 16.81
C ARG A 140 -7.60 9.60 18.24
N VAL A 141 -8.84 9.41 18.70
CA VAL A 141 -9.09 8.73 19.98
C VAL A 141 -8.61 7.29 19.99
N ALA A 142 -8.84 6.54 18.90
CA ALA A 142 -8.33 5.17 18.77
C ALA A 142 -6.79 5.13 18.80
N MET A 143 -6.13 6.09 18.16
CA MET A 143 -4.68 6.27 18.27
C MET A 143 -4.23 6.62 19.68
N GLY A 144 -4.97 7.51 20.37
CA GLY A 144 -4.70 7.86 21.76
C GLY A 144 -4.74 6.66 22.70
N ARG A 145 -5.70 5.74 22.51
CA ARG A 145 -5.75 4.46 23.24
C ARG A 145 -4.50 3.62 23.07
N ALA A 146 -3.90 3.68 21.89
CA ALA A 146 -2.66 2.98 21.58
C ALA A 146 -1.43 3.69 22.20
N ILE A 147 -1.34 5.01 22.04
CA ILE A 147 -0.20 5.83 22.48
C ILE A 147 0.00 5.80 23.99
N VAL A 148 -1.09 5.92 24.77
CA VAL A 148 -1.01 5.92 26.25
C VAL A 148 -0.35 4.66 26.85
N ARG A 149 -0.31 3.57 26.08
CA ARG A 149 0.30 2.30 26.47
C ARG A 149 1.81 2.29 26.27
N GLN A 150 2.34 3.22 25.46
CA GLN A 150 3.75 3.26 25.05
C GLN A 150 4.25 1.90 24.52
N PRO A 151 3.62 1.35 23.50
CA PRO A 151 3.95 0.02 22.97
C PRO A 151 5.27 0.05 22.20
N GLN A 152 5.93 -1.11 22.07
CA GLN A 152 7.08 -1.27 21.18
C GLN A 152 6.68 -1.24 19.70
N VAL A 153 5.48 -1.73 19.38
CA VAL A 153 5.00 -1.83 17.99
C VAL A 153 3.56 -1.33 17.87
N PHE A 154 3.33 -0.47 16.89
CA PHE A 154 2.00 -0.06 16.44
C PHE A 154 1.53 -0.92 15.27
N LEU A 155 0.29 -1.40 15.36
CA LEU A 155 -0.39 -2.13 14.30
C LEU A 155 -1.62 -1.34 13.86
N MET A 156 -1.78 -1.11 12.56
CA MET A 156 -2.90 -0.37 12.01
C MET A 156 -3.55 -1.16 10.86
N ASP A 157 -4.79 -1.63 11.07
CA ASP A 157 -5.56 -2.39 10.09
C ASP A 157 -6.54 -1.46 9.37
N GLU A 158 -6.17 -0.98 8.21
CA GLU A 158 -6.95 -0.09 7.32
C GLU A 158 -7.61 1.12 8.05
N PRO A 159 -6.89 1.91 8.85
CA PRO A 159 -7.50 2.88 9.75
C PRO A 159 -8.17 4.07 9.03
N LEU A 160 -7.92 4.29 7.75
CA LEU A 160 -8.47 5.40 6.95
C LEU A 160 -9.63 5.00 6.03
N SER A 161 -9.94 3.71 5.92
CA SER A 161 -10.93 3.19 4.96
C SER A 161 -12.35 3.77 5.14
N ASN A 162 -12.74 4.13 6.37
CA ASN A 162 -14.05 4.66 6.72
C ASN A 162 -14.13 6.19 6.67
N LEU A 163 -13.12 6.88 6.16
CA LEU A 163 -13.08 8.34 6.04
C LEU A 163 -13.43 8.80 4.62
N ASP A 164 -14.08 9.96 4.51
CA ASP A 164 -14.24 10.64 3.23
C ASP A 164 -12.88 11.08 2.64
N ALA A 165 -12.84 11.34 1.33
CA ALA A 165 -11.59 11.61 0.61
C ALA A 165 -10.81 12.81 1.19
N LYS A 166 -11.51 13.91 1.54
CA LYS A 166 -10.86 15.12 2.08
C LYS A 166 -10.24 14.87 3.45
N LEU A 167 -10.99 14.20 4.33
CA LEU A 167 -10.54 13.85 5.67
C LEU A 167 -9.40 12.82 5.63
N ARG A 168 -9.46 11.88 4.68
CA ARG A 168 -8.40 10.87 4.47
C ARG A 168 -7.06 11.52 4.17
N VAL A 169 -7.01 12.51 3.27
CA VAL A 169 -5.76 13.24 2.93
C VAL A 169 -5.15 13.92 4.16
N SER A 170 -5.95 14.68 4.92
CA SER A 170 -5.46 15.37 6.12
C SER A 170 -5.01 14.41 7.22
N THR A 171 -5.77 13.34 7.43
CA THR A 171 -5.48 12.35 8.48
C THR A 171 -4.25 11.51 8.15
N ARG A 172 -4.03 11.17 6.88
CA ARG A 172 -2.82 10.50 6.39
C ARG A 172 -1.57 11.28 6.79
N THR A 173 -1.54 12.58 6.50
CA THR A 173 -0.41 13.46 6.87
C THR A 173 -0.21 13.51 8.40
N GLN A 174 -1.31 13.55 9.17
CA GLN A 174 -1.24 13.56 10.64
C GLN A 174 -0.66 12.26 11.19
N ILE A 175 -1.06 11.09 10.67
CA ILE A 175 -0.53 9.77 11.09
C ILE A 175 0.97 9.68 10.80
N ALA A 176 1.40 10.03 9.59
CA ALA A 176 2.82 10.00 9.19
C ALA A 176 3.66 10.93 10.07
N SER A 177 3.18 12.16 10.34
CA SER A 177 3.85 13.10 11.23
C SER A 177 3.92 12.59 12.68
N LEU A 178 2.84 11.99 13.16
CA LEU A 178 2.77 11.44 14.50
C LEU A 178 3.75 10.28 14.69
N GLN A 179 3.78 9.34 13.76
CA GLN A 179 4.70 8.19 13.82
C GLN A 179 6.17 8.67 13.86
N ARG A 180 6.55 9.62 12.99
CA ARG A 180 7.91 10.19 12.99
C ARG A 180 8.27 10.84 14.32
N ARG A 181 7.32 11.54 14.95
CA ARG A 181 7.52 12.18 16.25
C ARG A 181 7.68 11.18 17.39
N LEU A 182 6.92 10.07 17.32
CA LEU A 182 6.95 9.03 18.36
C LEU A 182 8.12 8.04 18.16
N GLY A 183 8.60 7.84 16.92
CA GLY A 183 9.64 6.88 16.57
C GLY A 183 9.29 5.43 16.90
N ILE A 184 7.99 5.09 16.94
CA ILE A 184 7.53 3.73 17.26
C ILE A 184 7.47 2.91 15.99
N THR A 185 8.03 1.70 16.00
CA THR A 185 7.93 0.73 14.90
C THR A 185 6.46 0.49 14.55
N THR A 186 6.11 0.69 13.28
CA THR A 186 4.71 0.65 12.84
C THR A 186 4.52 -0.28 11.65
N LEU A 187 3.55 -1.19 11.76
CA LEU A 187 3.04 -1.99 10.65
C LEU A 187 1.64 -1.49 10.29
N TYR A 188 1.51 -0.96 9.09
CA TYR A 188 0.28 -0.35 8.57
C TYR A 188 -0.24 -1.16 7.38
N VAL A 189 -1.47 -1.61 7.43
CA VAL A 189 -2.13 -2.33 6.33
C VAL A 189 -3.11 -1.40 5.64
N THR A 190 -3.06 -1.37 4.32
CA THR A 190 -4.02 -0.62 3.48
C THR A 190 -4.23 -1.31 2.13
N HIS A 191 -5.33 -1.00 1.47
CA HIS A 191 -5.56 -1.30 0.06
C HIS A 191 -5.34 -0.05 -0.83
N ASP A 192 -5.09 1.12 -0.22
CA ASP A 192 -4.86 2.38 -0.93
C ASP A 192 -3.35 2.56 -1.20
N GLN A 193 -2.99 2.55 -2.49
CA GLN A 193 -1.61 2.73 -2.93
C GLN A 193 -1.06 4.12 -2.59
N ILE A 194 -1.92 5.16 -2.60
CA ILE A 194 -1.49 6.53 -2.29
C ILE A 194 -1.06 6.61 -0.82
N GLU A 195 -1.79 5.92 0.09
CA GLU A 195 -1.38 5.81 1.48
C GLU A 195 0.00 5.16 1.59
N ALA A 196 0.20 4.03 0.92
CA ALA A 196 1.47 3.30 0.95
C ALA A 196 2.63 4.13 0.42
N MET A 197 2.46 4.73 -0.75
CA MET A 197 3.51 5.50 -1.43
C MET A 197 3.87 6.81 -0.72
N THR A 198 2.99 7.33 0.16
CA THR A 198 3.19 8.64 0.80
C THR A 198 3.52 8.57 2.29
N MET A 199 3.24 7.46 2.96
CA MET A 199 3.42 7.33 4.41
C MET A 199 4.56 6.40 4.79
N GLY A 200 4.77 5.31 4.05
CA GLY A 200 5.75 4.28 4.40
C GLY A 200 7.19 4.69 4.14
N ASP A 201 8.09 4.32 5.04
CA ASP A 201 9.53 4.31 4.76
C ASP A 201 9.84 3.21 3.74
N ARG A 202 9.24 2.03 3.93
CA ARG A 202 9.17 0.94 2.96
C ARG A 202 7.75 0.45 2.80
N VAL A 203 7.51 -0.19 1.65
CA VAL A 203 6.23 -0.81 1.31
C VAL A 203 6.46 -2.27 0.96
N ALA A 204 5.72 -3.17 1.59
CA ALA A 204 5.68 -4.59 1.28
C ALA A 204 4.46 -4.90 0.41
N VAL A 205 4.69 -5.44 -0.77
CA VAL A 205 3.63 -5.82 -1.72
C VAL A 205 3.34 -7.30 -1.58
N LEU A 206 2.10 -7.64 -1.19
CA LEU A 206 1.65 -9.03 -1.07
C LEU A 206 0.70 -9.41 -2.21
N LYS A 207 0.81 -10.66 -2.65
CA LYS A 207 -0.12 -11.28 -3.58
C LYS A 207 -0.30 -12.76 -3.21
N ASP A 208 -1.54 -13.23 -3.09
CA ASP A 208 -1.89 -14.63 -2.86
C ASP A 208 -1.09 -15.25 -1.68
N GLY A 209 -0.98 -14.51 -0.57
CA GLY A 209 -0.25 -14.93 0.63
C GLY A 209 1.28 -14.77 0.56
N LEU A 210 1.84 -14.41 -0.58
CA LEU A 210 3.28 -14.33 -0.83
C LEU A 210 3.77 -12.88 -0.88
N LEU A 211 4.92 -12.61 -0.29
CA LEU A 211 5.64 -11.35 -0.44
C LEU A 211 6.24 -11.27 -1.85
N GLN A 212 5.86 -10.25 -2.60
CA GLN A 212 6.34 -10.03 -3.97
C GLN A 212 7.59 -9.15 -4.01
N GLN A 213 7.58 -8.09 -3.22
CA GLN A 213 8.71 -7.15 -3.08
C GLN A 213 8.50 -6.31 -1.83
N VAL A 214 9.58 -5.92 -1.18
CA VAL A 214 9.61 -4.90 -0.13
C VAL A 214 10.74 -3.93 -0.42
N ASP A 215 10.40 -2.64 -0.55
CA ASP A 215 11.38 -1.61 -0.88
C ASP A 215 10.82 -0.21 -0.53
N SER A 216 11.63 0.84 -0.74
CA SER A 216 11.15 2.22 -0.71
C SER A 216 10.05 2.45 -1.76
N PRO A 217 9.10 3.36 -1.52
CA PRO A 217 8.07 3.68 -2.50
C PRO A 217 8.62 3.99 -3.89
N LEU A 218 9.69 4.77 -3.98
CA LEU A 218 10.30 5.14 -5.24
C LEU A 218 10.88 3.93 -5.98
N ASN A 219 11.61 3.04 -5.29
CA ASN A 219 12.17 1.84 -5.91
C ASN A 219 11.08 0.87 -6.41
N LEU A 220 9.99 0.70 -5.66
CA LEU A 220 8.84 -0.10 -6.14
C LEU A 220 8.24 0.43 -7.44
N TYR A 221 8.26 1.75 -7.61
CA TYR A 221 7.75 2.41 -8.81
C TYR A 221 8.72 2.32 -9.99
N GLU A 222 10.00 2.63 -9.76
CA GLU A 222 11.04 2.72 -10.80
C GLU A 222 11.62 1.35 -11.19
N THR A 223 11.82 0.47 -10.19
CA THR A 223 12.48 -0.82 -10.37
C THR A 223 11.64 -1.99 -9.80
N PRO A 224 10.41 -2.22 -10.32
CA PRO A 224 9.58 -3.31 -9.85
C PRO A 224 10.25 -4.66 -10.08
N GLY A 225 10.28 -5.53 -9.06
CA GLY A 225 10.95 -6.82 -9.08
C GLY A 225 10.27 -7.89 -9.95
N ASN A 226 9.01 -7.67 -10.31
CA ASN A 226 8.28 -8.56 -11.21
C ASN A 226 7.10 -7.84 -11.89
N VAL A 227 6.50 -8.51 -12.87
CA VAL A 227 5.40 -7.98 -13.67
C VAL A 227 4.16 -7.64 -12.85
N PHE A 228 3.90 -8.38 -11.76
CA PHE A 228 2.78 -8.08 -10.88
C PHE A 228 3.00 -6.74 -10.16
N VAL A 229 4.16 -6.54 -9.53
CA VAL A 229 4.49 -5.28 -8.85
C VAL A 229 4.46 -4.12 -9.82
N ALA A 230 5.02 -4.29 -11.03
CA ALA A 230 4.99 -3.28 -12.09
C ALA A 230 3.58 -2.80 -12.45
N GLY A 231 2.63 -3.75 -12.59
CA GLY A 231 1.25 -3.45 -12.92
C GLY A 231 0.38 -3.07 -11.72
N PHE A 232 0.80 -3.44 -10.49
CA PHE A 232 0.06 -3.12 -9.28
C PHE A 232 0.42 -1.74 -8.74
N ILE A 233 1.70 -1.36 -8.76
CA ILE A 233 2.17 -0.06 -8.23
C ILE A 233 2.05 1.03 -9.29
N GLY A 234 1.31 2.08 -8.94
CA GLY A 234 1.04 3.25 -9.78
C GLY A 234 -0.45 3.42 -10.10
N SER A 235 -0.88 4.67 -10.24
CA SER A 235 -2.25 5.03 -10.62
C SER A 235 -2.19 6.21 -11.61
N PRO A 236 -2.50 5.96 -12.87
CA PRO A 236 -2.85 4.67 -13.50
C PRO A 236 -1.72 3.63 -13.47
N ALA A 237 -2.09 2.35 -13.70
CA ALA A 237 -1.16 1.24 -13.74
C ALA A 237 -0.20 1.32 -14.94
N MET A 238 0.94 0.62 -14.85
CA MET A 238 1.88 0.47 -15.98
C MET A 238 1.22 -0.29 -17.13
N ASN A 239 1.37 0.20 -18.35
CA ASN A 239 1.04 -0.55 -19.55
C ASN A 239 2.06 -1.67 -19.73
N ILE A 240 1.62 -2.92 -19.82
CA ILE A 240 2.52 -4.08 -19.92
C ILE A 240 2.07 -4.95 -21.10
N GLY A 241 2.98 -5.20 -22.03
CA GLY A 241 2.78 -6.07 -23.20
C GLY A 241 3.80 -7.21 -23.26
N GLU A 242 3.42 -8.30 -23.94
CA GLU A 242 4.33 -9.40 -24.29
C GLU A 242 4.82 -9.21 -25.72
N PHE A 243 6.12 -9.14 -25.91
CA PHE A 243 6.78 -8.94 -27.20
C PHE A 243 7.70 -10.13 -27.49
N VAL A 244 7.96 -10.37 -28.79
CA VAL A 244 8.97 -11.33 -29.25
C VAL A 244 10.26 -10.56 -29.52
N LEU A 245 11.36 -11.00 -28.93
CA LEU A 245 12.66 -10.38 -29.09
C LEU A 245 13.43 -11.02 -30.26
N GLU A 246 13.82 -10.21 -31.24
CA GLU A 246 14.69 -10.58 -32.36
C GLU A 246 15.93 -9.66 -32.35
N GLY A 247 17.05 -10.17 -31.86
CA GLY A 247 18.21 -9.30 -31.60
C GLY A 247 17.88 -8.28 -30.52
N ASN A 248 17.97 -7.01 -30.83
CA ASN A 248 17.61 -5.90 -29.94
C ASN A 248 16.23 -5.30 -30.25
N GLU A 249 15.47 -5.90 -31.17
CA GLU A 249 14.11 -5.45 -31.48
C GLU A 249 13.08 -6.30 -30.73
N ALA A 250 12.27 -5.67 -29.89
CA ALA A 250 11.06 -6.24 -29.31
C ALA A 250 9.89 -6.00 -30.27
N LYS A 251 9.37 -7.06 -30.89
CA LYS A 251 8.31 -7.01 -31.91
C LYS A 251 6.96 -7.45 -31.36
N ALA A 252 5.93 -6.71 -31.73
CA ALA A 252 4.54 -7.05 -31.50
C ALA A 252 3.69 -6.60 -32.69
N PRO A 253 2.44 -7.07 -32.85
CA PRO A 253 1.54 -6.63 -33.92
C PRO A 253 1.31 -5.10 -33.95
N MET A 254 1.43 -4.43 -32.79
CA MET A 254 1.28 -2.98 -32.70
C MET A 254 2.50 -2.19 -33.19
N GLY A 255 3.67 -2.84 -33.30
CA GLY A 255 4.93 -2.19 -33.73
C GLY A 255 6.16 -2.85 -33.16
N SER A 256 7.32 -2.28 -33.44
CA SER A 256 8.60 -2.71 -32.91
C SER A 256 9.25 -1.64 -32.03
N LEU A 257 10.02 -2.08 -31.05
CA LEU A 257 10.73 -1.24 -30.11
C LEU A 257 12.18 -1.66 -30.05
N THR A 258 13.09 -0.73 -30.26
CA THR A 258 14.53 -0.98 -30.09
C THR A 258 14.89 -0.93 -28.62
N LEU A 259 15.45 -2.02 -28.08
CA LEU A 259 15.83 -2.14 -26.69
C LEU A 259 17.35 -2.00 -26.51
N PRO A 260 17.81 -1.42 -25.37
CA PRO A 260 19.23 -1.48 -25.00
C PRO A 260 19.74 -2.92 -24.88
N ASP A 261 21.00 -3.17 -25.26
CA ASP A 261 21.63 -4.50 -25.22
C ASP A 261 21.51 -5.18 -23.85
N ALA A 262 21.64 -4.42 -22.77
CA ALA A 262 21.51 -4.93 -21.40
C ALA A 262 20.10 -5.51 -21.12
N VAL A 263 19.06 -4.95 -21.72
CA VAL A 263 17.67 -5.38 -21.58
C VAL A 263 17.40 -6.57 -22.52
N ALA A 264 17.89 -6.52 -23.75
CA ALA A 264 17.74 -7.59 -24.74
C ALA A 264 18.27 -8.94 -24.23
N ASN A 265 19.35 -8.92 -23.44
CA ASN A 265 19.95 -10.13 -22.85
C ASN A 265 19.10 -10.75 -21.70
N THR A 266 18.00 -10.14 -21.27
CA THR A 266 17.10 -10.67 -20.22
C THR A 266 15.93 -11.48 -20.77
N ALA A 267 15.84 -11.68 -22.08
CA ALA A 267 14.78 -12.45 -22.71
C ALA A 267 14.68 -13.88 -22.19
N ARG A 268 13.46 -14.42 -22.15
CA ARG A 268 13.22 -15.81 -21.81
C ARG A 268 13.79 -16.73 -22.89
N PRO A 269 13.99 -18.04 -22.58
CA PRO A 269 14.45 -19.03 -23.57
C PRO A 269 13.56 -19.17 -24.81
N ASP A 270 12.28 -18.79 -24.69
CA ASP A 270 11.30 -18.78 -25.79
C ASP A 270 11.35 -17.50 -26.64
N GLY A 271 12.30 -16.60 -26.37
CA GLY A 271 12.45 -15.31 -27.05
C GLY A 271 11.39 -14.27 -26.68
N LYS A 272 10.57 -14.53 -25.65
CA LYS A 272 9.55 -13.58 -25.18
C LYS A 272 10.08 -12.65 -24.12
N ILE A 273 9.62 -11.40 -24.15
CA ILE A 273 9.95 -10.37 -23.18
C ILE A 273 8.68 -9.59 -22.82
N HIS A 274 8.55 -9.22 -21.56
CA HIS A 274 7.54 -8.25 -21.13
C HIS A 274 8.13 -6.85 -21.17
N VAL A 275 7.47 -5.96 -21.91
CA VAL A 275 7.84 -4.54 -21.98
C VAL A 275 6.76 -3.71 -21.27
N GLY A 276 7.18 -2.82 -20.37
CA GLY A 276 6.29 -1.97 -19.59
C GLY A 276 6.54 -0.49 -19.86
N PHE A 277 5.46 0.27 -19.97
CA PHE A 277 5.49 1.72 -20.12
C PHE A 277 4.67 2.38 -19.03
N ARG A 278 5.25 3.28 -18.26
CA ARG A 278 4.46 4.15 -17.39
C ARG A 278 3.63 5.13 -18.23
N PRO A 279 2.41 5.53 -17.83
CA PRO A 279 1.60 6.49 -18.58
C PRO A 279 2.33 7.80 -18.91
N GLU A 280 3.14 8.32 -17.99
CA GLU A 280 3.96 9.53 -18.19
C GLU A 280 5.22 9.29 -19.01
N GLY A 281 5.62 8.03 -19.19
CA GLY A 281 6.73 7.61 -20.05
C GLY A 281 6.35 7.52 -21.52
N LEU A 282 5.09 7.76 -21.89
CA LEU A 282 4.62 7.84 -23.27
C LEU A 282 4.43 9.29 -23.70
N GLU A 283 4.68 9.56 -24.98
CA GLU A 283 4.42 10.87 -25.60
C GLU A 283 3.74 10.73 -26.94
N LEU A 284 3.07 11.79 -27.40
CA LEU A 284 2.50 11.84 -28.74
C LEU A 284 3.62 11.86 -29.79
N ALA A 285 3.41 11.09 -30.84
CA ALA A 285 4.35 10.91 -31.94
C ALA A 285 3.63 11.01 -33.29
N THR A 286 4.37 10.88 -34.38
CA THR A 286 3.83 10.75 -35.73
C THR A 286 4.00 9.32 -36.23
N GLU A 287 3.25 8.94 -37.27
CA GLU A 287 3.31 7.61 -37.88
C GLU A 287 4.73 7.16 -38.27
N ASN A 288 5.59 8.10 -38.66
CA ASN A 288 6.96 7.80 -39.10
C ASN A 288 8.00 7.97 -37.96
N SER A 289 7.59 8.17 -36.73
CA SER A 289 8.51 8.26 -35.60
C SER A 289 9.05 6.88 -35.24
N GLU A 290 10.33 6.81 -34.91
CA GLU A 290 10.95 5.58 -34.40
C GLU A 290 10.28 5.13 -33.10
N ASN A 291 10.11 3.81 -32.93
CA ASN A 291 9.45 3.20 -31.77
C ASN A 291 8.00 3.66 -31.53
N SER A 292 7.33 4.23 -32.55
CA SER A 292 5.93 4.65 -32.42
C SER A 292 4.96 3.53 -32.78
N PHE A 293 3.81 3.56 -32.14
CA PHE A 293 2.71 2.62 -32.40
C PHE A 293 1.36 3.33 -32.39
N PRO A 294 0.41 2.85 -33.23
CA PRO A 294 -0.90 3.47 -33.35
C PRO A 294 -1.83 3.05 -32.21
N VAL A 295 -2.65 4.01 -31.77
CA VAL A 295 -3.67 3.81 -30.71
C VAL A 295 -4.96 4.49 -31.15
N ASP A 296 -6.07 3.76 -31.12
CA ASP A 296 -7.40 4.29 -31.32
C ASP A 296 -7.95 4.76 -29.96
N VAL A 297 -8.28 6.05 -29.85
CA VAL A 297 -8.66 6.71 -28.59
C VAL A 297 -10.09 6.39 -28.21
N ASP A 298 -10.29 5.77 -27.04
CA ASP A 298 -11.61 5.47 -26.50
C ASP A 298 -12.12 6.53 -25.52
N ILE A 299 -11.28 6.95 -24.58
CA ILE A 299 -11.63 7.87 -23.51
C ILE A 299 -10.48 8.84 -23.28
N VAL A 300 -10.83 10.10 -22.99
CA VAL A 300 -9.90 11.11 -22.50
C VAL A 300 -10.43 11.66 -21.19
N GLU A 301 -9.65 11.53 -20.13
CA GLU A 301 -9.93 12.09 -18.82
C GLU A 301 -9.08 13.35 -18.61
N GLU A 302 -9.72 14.52 -18.63
CA GLU A 302 -9.07 15.80 -18.38
C GLU A 302 -9.19 16.17 -16.89
N LEU A 303 -8.07 16.23 -16.19
CA LEU A 303 -7.99 16.55 -14.76
C LEU A 303 -7.49 17.98 -14.50
N GLY A 304 -7.51 18.84 -15.51
CA GLY A 304 -7.05 20.22 -15.42
C GLY A 304 -5.55 20.38 -15.68
N SER A 305 -4.69 19.87 -14.81
CA SER A 305 -3.23 19.88 -15.00
C SER A 305 -2.69 18.78 -15.89
N ASP A 306 -3.44 17.69 -16.03
CA ASP A 306 -3.06 16.50 -16.77
C ASP A 306 -4.26 15.96 -17.54
N ALA A 307 -4.01 15.28 -18.66
CA ALA A 307 -4.98 14.45 -19.36
C ALA A 307 -4.47 13.03 -19.45
N PHE A 308 -5.35 12.05 -19.19
CA PHE A 308 -5.09 10.65 -19.42
C PHE A 308 -5.89 10.17 -20.62
N VAL A 309 -5.18 9.64 -21.60
CA VAL A 309 -5.76 9.05 -22.81
C VAL A 309 -5.78 7.54 -22.62
N TYR A 310 -6.95 6.95 -22.79
CA TYR A 310 -7.19 5.51 -22.81
C TYR A 310 -7.54 5.12 -24.24
N GLY A 311 -6.86 4.13 -24.78
CA GLY A 311 -7.12 3.68 -26.14
C GLY A 311 -6.62 2.27 -26.38
N GLU A 312 -7.15 1.62 -27.40
CA GLU A 312 -6.71 0.29 -27.83
C GLU A 312 -5.57 0.41 -28.85
N PRO A 313 -4.55 -0.48 -28.77
CA PRO A 313 -3.58 -0.58 -29.86
C PRO A 313 -4.30 -0.87 -31.17
N ALA A 314 -4.09 -0.05 -32.18
CA ALA A 314 -4.70 -0.25 -33.50
C ALA A 314 -3.98 -1.37 -34.26
N ALA A 315 -4.07 -2.60 -33.75
CA ALA A 315 -3.43 -3.80 -34.27
C ALA A 315 -4.38 -5.01 -34.16
N PRO A 316 -4.28 -6.00 -35.08
CA PRO A 316 -5.21 -7.12 -35.14
C PRO A 316 -5.18 -8.02 -33.91
N ASP A 317 -4.04 -8.13 -33.21
CA ASP A 317 -3.88 -8.93 -32.01
C ASP A 317 -3.34 -8.04 -30.88
N ASN A 318 -4.15 -7.83 -29.84
CA ASN A 318 -3.75 -7.05 -28.69
C ASN A 318 -2.85 -7.89 -27.77
N VAL A 319 -1.56 -7.56 -27.70
CA VAL A 319 -0.56 -8.21 -26.84
C VAL A 319 -0.47 -7.59 -25.45
N MET A 320 -1.21 -6.52 -25.20
CA MET A 320 -1.23 -5.85 -23.90
C MET A 320 -2.00 -6.69 -22.87
N ARG A 321 -1.53 -6.71 -21.64
CA ARG A 321 -2.23 -7.38 -20.53
C ARG A 321 -3.54 -6.69 -20.15
N SER A 322 -3.60 -5.36 -20.32
CA SER A 322 -4.82 -4.56 -20.26
C SER A 322 -5.36 -4.37 -21.68
N ALA A 323 -6.69 -4.31 -21.84
CA ALA A 323 -7.29 -4.01 -23.14
C ALA A 323 -6.80 -2.66 -23.68
N ASN A 324 -6.58 -1.68 -22.79
CA ASN A 324 -6.22 -0.32 -23.14
C ASN A 324 -4.76 0.00 -22.80
N ILE A 325 -4.18 0.87 -23.62
CA ILE A 325 -2.97 1.63 -23.31
C ILE A 325 -3.39 2.95 -22.67
N ILE A 326 -2.66 3.36 -21.63
CA ILE A 326 -2.91 4.61 -20.93
C ILE A 326 -1.70 5.51 -21.12
N ALA A 327 -1.91 6.73 -21.62
CA ALA A 327 -0.87 7.73 -21.75
C ALA A 327 -1.25 9.01 -21.00
N ARG A 328 -0.28 9.60 -20.29
CA ARG A 328 -0.44 10.92 -19.68
C ARG A 328 0.06 11.97 -20.66
N ILE A 329 -0.79 12.90 -21.03
CA ILE A 329 -0.55 13.90 -22.07
C ILE A 329 -0.88 15.30 -21.53
N ASP A 330 -0.26 16.32 -22.11
CA ASP A 330 -0.64 17.72 -21.87
C ASP A 330 -2.12 17.93 -22.27
N PRO A 331 -2.98 18.46 -21.37
CA PRO A 331 -4.40 18.71 -21.69
C PRO A 331 -4.63 19.54 -22.95
N HIS A 332 -3.71 20.45 -23.27
CA HIS A 332 -3.81 21.29 -24.48
C HIS A 332 -3.51 20.53 -25.79
N GLN A 333 -2.94 19.33 -25.69
CA GLN A 333 -2.64 18.43 -26.79
C GLN A 333 -3.50 17.17 -26.78
N ALA A 334 -4.47 17.09 -25.86
CA ALA A 334 -5.31 15.91 -25.70
C ALA A 334 -6.13 15.65 -26.99
N PRO A 335 -6.07 14.41 -27.52
CA PRO A 335 -6.84 14.02 -28.70
C PRO A 335 -8.33 13.90 -28.36
N ARG A 336 -9.16 13.78 -29.41
CA ARG A 336 -10.59 13.52 -29.24
C ARG A 336 -10.89 12.03 -29.24
N LYS A 337 -11.98 11.66 -28.58
CA LYS A 337 -12.52 10.30 -28.67
C LYS A 337 -12.74 9.87 -30.13
N GLY A 338 -12.28 8.65 -30.48
CA GLY A 338 -12.35 8.08 -31.81
C GLY A 338 -11.24 8.56 -32.76
N GLU A 339 -10.33 9.39 -32.30
CA GLU A 339 -9.14 9.81 -33.04
C GLU A 339 -8.08 8.70 -32.99
N LYS A 340 -7.37 8.51 -34.11
CA LYS A 340 -6.17 7.66 -34.13
C LYS A 340 -4.96 8.53 -33.85
N ILE A 341 -4.20 8.16 -32.84
CA ILE A 341 -2.96 8.82 -32.43
C ILE A 341 -1.79 7.84 -32.54
N TRP A 342 -0.60 8.38 -32.50
CA TRP A 342 0.63 7.64 -32.41
C TRP A 342 1.30 7.96 -31.08
N LEU A 343 1.68 6.92 -30.34
CA LEU A 343 2.42 7.03 -29.09
C LEU A 343 3.81 6.43 -29.25
N ARG A 344 4.79 6.97 -28.53
CA ARG A 344 6.10 6.36 -28.40
C ARG A 344 6.62 6.48 -26.95
N PRO A 345 7.49 5.57 -26.48
CA PRO A 345 8.29 5.77 -25.28
C PRO A 345 9.20 6.99 -25.41
N LYS A 346 9.34 7.74 -24.31
CA LYS A 346 10.26 8.89 -24.21
C LYS A 346 11.70 8.45 -24.17
#